data_296d428dab6ce35d44a2dd8de2749e6e
#
_entry.id   296d428dab6ce35d44a2dd8de2749e6e
#
_cell.length_a   1.000
_cell.length_b   1.000
_cell.length_c   1.000
_cell.angle_alpha   90.00
_cell.angle_beta   90.00
_cell.angle_gamma   90.00
#
_symmetry.space_group_name_H-M   'P 1'
#
loop_
_entity.id
_entity.type
_entity.pdbx_description
1 polymer ?
#
loop_
_entity_poly.entity_id
_entity_poly.type
_entity_poly.pdbx_seq_one_letter_code
_entity_poly.pdbx_strand_id
1 'polypeptide(L)'
;MKKFMDDNFLLTNETAAHLYNTYAKDMPIIDYHCHLNPQEIYENKQFKTLTNVWLDGDHYKWRLMRANGIEEEQITGSASDYEKFLAWAKTVPMTIGNPLYHWTHLELKRFFDIDEILNEHTAPFIWEKANEKLRSGKFGARDLITRSNVKVICTTDDPTDSLEYHMKLRDLQEFETQVLPSFRPDKGLEINQEGFKNWIAKLQECSHRSIHTYDDLLKALESRARFFHSMGGRLSDHALNKMVYTKTSKEEVSEIFLKALKGEGVSTEEESKYKSYTLIFLGKLYNELGWAMQFHLHALRNNNTKMFHQLGPDTGYDSMYDGQVAEPLVQLLDQMDVQNSLPKTILYSLNPKDNYVLASIIGSFQGDGIPGKLQLGTAWWFNDQREGMLEQMKALSNIGLFSRFIGMLTDSRSFLSYTRHEYFRRLVCSLIGTWVEEGEMPNDQKLLEQIVKGICYENAKDYFSFPAYILQK
;
A
#
# COMPACT_ATOMS: atom_id res chain seq x y z
N MET A 1 8.93 1.90 35.23
CA MET A 1 8.78 2.54 33.92
C MET A 1 9.31 1.57 32.86
N LYS A 2 8.55 1.31 31.80
CA LYS A 2 9.02 0.46 30.69
C LYS A 2 10.21 1.14 29.99
N LYS A 3 11.23 0.36 29.57
CA LYS A 3 12.32 0.85 28.76
C LYS A 3 11.79 1.13 27.34
N PHE A 4 12.30 2.19 26.69
CA PHE A 4 11.96 2.48 25.30
C PHE A 4 12.40 1.31 24.38
N MET A 5 11.55 0.87 23.48
CA MET A 5 11.79 -0.23 22.55
C MET A 5 12.25 -1.55 23.21
N ASP A 6 11.74 -1.83 24.42
CA ASP A 6 11.93 -3.15 25.03
C ASP A 6 11.15 -4.26 24.29
N ASP A 7 11.30 -5.50 24.69
CA ASP A 7 10.62 -6.63 24.06
C ASP A 7 9.09 -6.54 24.11
N ASN A 8 8.56 -5.80 25.08
CA ASN A 8 7.13 -5.53 25.24
C ASN A 8 6.70 -4.17 24.66
N PHE A 9 7.51 -3.57 23.78
CA PHE A 9 7.13 -2.34 23.08
C PHE A 9 5.75 -2.48 22.43
N LEU A 10 4.86 -1.52 22.67
CA LEU A 10 3.44 -1.51 22.25
C LEU A 10 2.57 -2.65 22.82
N LEU A 11 3.09 -3.61 23.55
CA LEU A 11 2.31 -4.65 24.20
C LEU A 11 1.84 -4.16 25.58
N THR A 12 0.53 -4.02 25.73
CA THR A 12 -0.07 -3.29 26.87
C THR A 12 -0.23 -4.13 28.13
N ASN A 13 -0.38 -5.46 27.97
CA ASN A 13 -0.61 -6.42 29.05
C ASN A 13 0.04 -7.78 28.78
N GLU A 14 -0.06 -8.72 29.74
CA GLU A 14 0.56 -10.05 29.65
C GLU A 14 -0.06 -10.89 28.55
N THR A 15 -1.36 -10.84 28.37
CA THR A 15 -2.07 -11.54 27.29
C THR A 15 -1.60 -11.03 25.92
N ALA A 16 -1.48 -9.73 25.72
CA ALA A 16 -0.91 -9.17 24.50
C ALA A 16 0.51 -9.67 24.21
N ALA A 17 1.36 -9.71 25.24
CA ALA A 17 2.73 -10.22 25.11
C ALA A 17 2.75 -11.71 24.76
N HIS A 18 1.88 -12.51 25.39
CA HIS A 18 1.73 -13.93 25.07
C HIS A 18 1.27 -14.13 23.62
N LEU A 19 0.21 -13.46 23.19
CA LEU A 19 -0.33 -13.57 21.82
C LEU A 19 0.72 -13.20 20.76
N TYR A 20 1.44 -12.10 20.99
CA TYR A 20 2.49 -11.68 20.08
C TYR A 20 3.63 -12.68 19.98
N ASN A 21 4.21 -13.08 21.12
CA ASN A 21 5.38 -13.95 21.13
C ASN A 21 5.07 -15.38 20.67
N THR A 22 3.82 -15.85 20.86
CA THR A 22 3.44 -17.24 20.55
C THR A 22 2.87 -17.37 19.14
N TYR A 23 2.06 -16.40 18.68
CA TYR A 23 1.27 -16.57 17.48
C TYR A 23 1.56 -15.57 16.36
N ALA A 24 2.05 -14.34 16.67
CA ALA A 24 2.16 -13.28 15.67
C ALA A 24 3.60 -13.05 15.17
N LYS A 25 4.58 -13.11 16.08
CA LYS A 25 5.96 -12.64 15.84
C LYS A 25 6.62 -13.28 14.62
N ASP A 26 6.51 -14.61 14.51
CA ASP A 26 7.23 -15.38 13.50
C ASP A 26 6.37 -15.68 12.25
N MET A 27 5.14 -15.12 12.16
CA MET A 27 4.31 -15.27 10.97
C MET A 27 4.99 -14.65 9.76
N PRO A 28 4.92 -15.29 8.58
CA PRO A 28 5.44 -14.70 7.34
C PRO A 28 4.71 -13.40 6.98
N ILE A 29 5.25 -12.67 6.02
CA ILE A 29 4.64 -11.43 5.49
C ILE A 29 4.12 -11.69 4.08
N ILE A 30 2.88 -11.28 3.84
CA ILE A 30 2.33 -10.99 2.51
C ILE A 30 2.15 -9.48 2.43
N ASP A 31 3.02 -8.81 1.68
CA ASP A 31 2.91 -7.38 1.41
C ASP A 31 2.15 -7.18 0.10
N TYR A 32 0.82 -7.15 0.21
CA TYR A 32 -0.06 -7.17 -0.95
C TYR A 32 -0.25 -5.80 -1.63
N HIS A 33 0.45 -4.77 -1.17
CA HIS A 33 0.58 -3.48 -1.86
C HIS A 33 1.81 -2.72 -1.38
N CYS A 34 2.72 -2.44 -2.30
CA CYS A 34 3.89 -1.60 -2.07
C CYS A 34 4.34 -0.91 -3.37
N HIS A 35 5.32 -0.01 -3.24
CA HIS A 35 5.95 0.71 -4.34
C HIS A 35 7.44 0.34 -4.51
N LEU A 36 7.85 -0.86 -4.08
CA LEU A 36 9.20 -1.34 -4.30
C LEU A 36 9.46 -1.57 -5.80
N ASN A 37 10.64 -1.20 -6.27
CA ASN A 37 11.02 -1.36 -7.67
C ASN A 37 11.47 -2.80 -7.95
N PRO A 38 10.79 -3.57 -8.83
CA PRO A 38 11.17 -4.94 -9.17
C PRO A 38 12.59 -5.08 -9.73
N GLN A 39 13.09 -4.06 -10.44
CA GLN A 39 14.46 -4.03 -10.95
C GLN A 39 15.47 -4.01 -9.80
N GLU A 40 15.26 -3.17 -8.80
CA GLU A 40 16.14 -3.10 -7.62
C GLU A 40 16.16 -4.42 -6.84
N ILE A 41 15.03 -5.13 -6.78
CA ILE A 41 14.94 -6.47 -6.17
C ILE A 41 15.74 -7.48 -7.01
N TYR A 42 15.53 -7.49 -8.34
CA TYR A 42 16.23 -8.42 -9.24
C TYR A 42 17.75 -8.23 -9.21
N GLU A 43 18.20 -6.98 -9.30
CA GLU A 43 19.63 -6.62 -9.30
C GLU A 43 20.25 -6.76 -7.90
N ASN A 44 19.45 -7.04 -6.85
CA ASN A 44 19.87 -7.05 -5.46
C ASN A 44 20.60 -5.76 -5.08
N LYS A 45 19.93 -4.62 -5.37
CA LYS A 45 20.49 -3.27 -5.15
C LYS A 45 21.21 -3.19 -3.81
N GLN A 46 22.49 -2.80 -3.86
CA GLN A 46 23.29 -2.52 -2.68
C GLN A 46 23.16 -1.04 -2.31
N PHE A 47 22.95 -0.77 -1.05
CA PHE A 47 22.82 0.60 -0.54
C PHE A 47 24.16 1.11 -0.07
N LYS A 48 24.56 2.29 -0.54
CA LYS A 48 25.85 2.91 -0.19
C LYS A 48 25.85 3.44 1.21
N THR A 49 24.74 4.06 1.62
CA THR A 49 24.58 4.74 2.90
C THR A 49 23.20 4.56 3.48
N LEU A 50 23.05 4.84 4.78
CA LEU A 50 21.76 4.85 5.47
C LEU A 50 20.82 5.91 4.90
N THR A 51 21.34 7.01 4.37
CA THR A 51 20.55 8.04 3.66
C THR A 51 19.82 7.44 2.46
N ASN A 52 20.51 6.64 1.64
CA ASN A 52 19.88 6.03 0.46
C ASN A 52 18.75 5.09 0.82
N VAL A 53 18.84 4.36 1.92
CA VAL A 53 17.77 3.45 2.37
C VAL A 53 16.59 4.21 2.96
N TRP A 54 16.86 5.34 3.63
CA TRP A 54 15.87 6.06 4.44
C TRP A 54 15.23 7.24 3.73
N LEU A 55 16.01 7.99 2.94
CA LEU A 55 15.60 9.31 2.47
C LEU A 55 15.35 9.37 0.96
N ASP A 56 15.86 8.40 0.20
CA ASP A 56 15.60 8.36 -1.24
C ASP A 56 14.14 7.98 -1.51
N GLY A 57 13.29 9.00 -1.74
CA GLY A 57 11.87 8.80 -2.05
C GLY A 57 10.91 8.71 -0.86
N ASP A 58 11.36 8.94 0.37
CA ASP A 58 10.49 8.92 1.56
C ASP A 58 9.90 10.30 1.86
N HIS A 59 8.78 10.60 1.23
CA HIS A 59 8.07 11.86 1.42
C HIS A 59 7.46 12.03 2.83
N TYR A 60 7.32 10.97 3.64
CA TYR A 60 6.92 11.09 5.06
C TYR A 60 8.01 11.80 5.87
N LYS A 61 9.28 11.37 5.71
CA LYS A 61 10.43 11.96 6.40
C LYS A 61 10.68 13.39 5.92
N TRP A 62 10.63 13.63 4.59
CA TRP A 62 10.80 14.96 4.02
C TRP A 62 9.79 15.98 4.57
N ARG A 63 8.53 15.57 4.73
CA ARG A 63 7.47 16.42 5.31
C ARG A 63 7.82 16.88 6.72
N LEU A 64 8.34 15.99 7.58
CA LEU A 64 8.73 16.32 8.95
C LEU A 64 10.02 17.14 8.99
N MET A 65 10.98 16.87 8.12
CA MET A 65 12.20 17.69 8.02
C MET A 65 11.84 19.14 7.66
N ARG A 66 10.95 19.35 6.71
CA ARG A 66 10.43 20.71 6.39
C ARG A 66 9.73 21.35 7.57
N ALA A 67 8.87 20.61 8.27
CA ALA A 67 8.18 21.10 9.46
C ALA A 67 9.17 21.49 10.58
N ASN A 68 10.33 20.83 10.63
CA ASN A 68 11.43 21.16 11.57
C ASN A 68 12.36 22.29 11.06
N GLY A 69 12.04 22.94 9.94
CA GLY A 69 12.81 24.04 9.38
C GLY A 69 14.11 23.66 8.69
N ILE A 70 14.23 22.40 8.23
CA ILE A 70 15.39 21.97 7.42
C ILE A 70 15.22 22.54 6.01
N GLU A 71 16.30 23.08 5.47
CA GLU A 71 16.35 23.62 4.12
C GLU A 71 16.24 22.52 3.07
N GLU A 72 15.57 22.81 1.95
CA GLU A 72 15.29 21.82 0.90
C GLU A 72 16.56 21.20 0.31
N GLU A 73 17.67 21.94 0.32
CA GLU A 73 18.99 21.46 -0.09
C GLU A 73 19.44 20.21 0.69
N GLN A 74 19.10 20.14 1.98
CA GLN A 74 19.40 19.00 2.87
C GLN A 74 18.29 17.93 2.90
N ILE A 75 17.22 18.09 2.11
CA ILE A 75 16.10 17.14 2.01
C ILE A 75 16.17 16.44 0.66
N THR A 76 15.83 17.15 -0.40
CA THR A 76 15.80 16.61 -1.78
C THR A 76 16.89 17.23 -2.68
N GLY A 77 17.59 18.26 -2.20
CA GLY A 77 18.64 18.96 -2.95
C GLY A 77 19.96 18.20 -3.03
N SER A 78 21.06 18.91 -3.31
CA SER A 78 22.36 18.34 -3.64
C SER A 78 23.31 18.13 -2.46
N ALA A 79 22.88 18.41 -1.20
CA ALA A 79 23.67 18.14 0.00
C ALA A 79 24.13 16.67 0.04
N SER A 80 25.29 16.42 0.64
CA SER A 80 25.84 15.08 0.76
C SER A 80 24.93 14.15 1.57
N ASP A 81 25.04 12.83 1.36
CA ASP A 81 24.30 11.83 2.12
C ASP A 81 24.44 12.01 3.64
N TYR A 82 25.65 12.36 4.10
CA TYR A 82 25.89 12.57 5.51
C TYR A 82 25.19 13.83 6.05
N GLU A 83 25.21 14.93 5.30
CA GLU A 83 24.47 16.16 5.70
C GLU A 83 22.97 15.93 5.76
N LYS A 84 22.41 15.20 4.78
CA LYS A 84 21.00 14.81 4.80
C LYS A 84 20.67 13.89 5.99
N PHE A 85 21.55 12.94 6.30
CA PHE A 85 21.40 12.09 7.48
C PHE A 85 21.44 12.89 8.78
N LEU A 86 22.38 13.84 8.92
CA LEU A 86 22.46 14.73 10.09
C LEU A 86 21.19 15.59 10.23
N ALA A 87 20.66 16.10 9.14
CA ALA A 87 19.40 16.84 9.13
C ALA A 87 18.23 15.98 9.61
N TRP A 88 18.18 14.69 9.20
CA TRP A 88 17.21 13.74 9.74
C TRP A 88 17.47 13.44 11.22
N ALA A 89 18.71 13.20 11.64
CA ALA A 89 19.07 12.97 13.04
C ALA A 89 18.69 14.14 13.96
N LYS A 90 18.81 15.37 13.48
CA LYS A 90 18.33 16.58 14.16
C LYS A 90 16.80 16.63 14.24
N THR A 91 16.10 16.07 13.23
CA THR A 91 14.64 16.08 13.17
C THR A 91 14.02 15.01 14.04
N VAL A 92 14.61 13.81 14.13
CA VAL A 92 14.03 12.65 14.84
C VAL A 92 13.61 12.97 16.28
N PRO A 93 14.38 13.64 17.16
CA PRO A 93 13.93 13.97 18.50
C PRO A 93 12.67 14.84 18.55
N MET A 94 12.45 15.64 17.50
CA MET A 94 11.26 16.50 17.38
C MET A 94 10.03 15.74 16.88
N THR A 95 10.19 14.50 16.45
CA THR A 95 9.08 13.65 15.94
C THR A 95 8.38 12.84 17.04
N ILE A 96 8.62 13.10 18.32
CA ILE A 96 7.93 12.43 19.43
C ILE A 96 6.42 12.56 19.25
N GLY A 97 5.71 11.41 19.31
CA GLY A 97 4.27 11.33 19.03
C GLY A 97 3.94 10.98 17.57
N ASN A 98 4.90 11.11 16.65
CA ASN A 98 4.76 10.68 15.26
C ASN A 98 5.31 9.25 15.08
N PRO A 99 4.72 8.42 14.22
CA PRO A 99 5.17 7.04 14.01
C PRO A 99 6.62 6.94 13.52
N LEU A 100 7.14 7.95 12.83
CA LEU A 100 8.53 7.95 12.35
C LEU A 100 9.56 7.92 13.48
N TYR A 101 9.21 8.41 14.69
CA TYR A 101 10.05 8.22 15.87
C TYR A 101 10.22 6.73 16.21
N HIS A 102 9.10 6.01 16.22
CA HIS A 102 9.10 4.56 16.49
C HIS A 102 9.72 3.76 15.34
N TRP A 103 9.35 4.03 14.10
CA TRP A 103 9.84 3.27 12.95
C TRP A 103 11.34 3.43 12.75
N THR A 104 11.87 4.64 12.87
CA THR A 104 13.32 4.89 12.79
C THR A 104 14.10 4.03 13.78
N HIS A 105 13.67 4.00 15.04
CA HIS A 105 14.36 3.23 16.08
C HIS A 105 14.11 1.72 15.96
N LEU A 106 12.94 1.31 15.48
CA LEU A 106 12.64 -0.09 15.23
C LEU A 106 13.49 -0.65 14.08
N GLU A 107 13.67 0.13 13.02
CA GLU A 107 14.55 -0.20 11.89
C GLU A 107 16.02 -0.29 12.33
N LEU A 108 16.50 0.68 13.12
CA LEU A 108 17.85 0.64 13.70
C LEU A 108 18.07 -0.62 14.52
N LYS A 109 17.11 -0.97 15.37
CA LYS A 109 17.19 -2.14 16.24
C LYS A 109 17.15 -3.45 15.45
N ARG A 110 16.22 -3.61 14.51
CA ARG A 110 15.96 -4.88 13.81
C ARG A 110 16.98 -5.20 12.72
N PHE A 111 17.40 -4.21 11.96
CA PHE A 111 18.33 -4.42 10.86
C PHE A 111 19.80 -4.15 11.25
N PHE A 112 20.02 -3.18 12.13
CA PHE A 112 21.39 -2.73 12.40
C PHE A 112 21.92 -3.11 13.79
N ASP A 113 21.11 -3.72 14.66
CA ASP A 113 21.44 -4.02 16.07
C ASP A 113 21.93 -2.77 16.82
N ILE A 114 21.20 -1.66 16.64
CA ILE A 114 21.47 -0.36 17.24
C ILE A 114 20.32 -0.03 18.20
N ASP A 115 20.63 0.09 19.49
CA ASP A 115 19.68 0.46 20.55
C ASP A 115 19.77 1.96 20.92
N GLU A 116 20.77 2.67 20.41
CA GLU A 116 20.97 4.08 20.66
C GLU A 116 19.84 4.92 20.03
N ILE A 117 19.38 5.92 20.80
CA ILE A 117 18.38 6.87 20.32
C ILE A 117 19.04 7.85 19.34
N LEU A 118 18.50 7.96 18.13
CA LEU A 118 19.03 8.84 17.09
C LEU A 118 18.79 10.31 17.45
N ASN A 119 19.88 11.06 17.53
CA ASN A 119 19.95 12.51 17.69
C ASN A 119 21.29 13.01 17.16
N GLU A 120 21.53 14.33 17.20
CA GLU A 120 22.76 14.93 16.68
C GLU A 120 24.05 14.39 17.36
N HIS A 121 24.00 14.01 18.65
CA HIS A 121 25.15 13.48 19.37
C HIS A 121 25.49 12.03 19.04
N THR A 122 24.46 11.20 18.84
CA THR A 122 24.62 9.77 18.51
C THR A 122 24.73 9.53 17.00
N ALA A 123 24.38 10.50 16.18
CA ALA A 123 24.38 10.39 14.72
C ALA A 123 25.70 9.88 14.13
N PRO A 124 26.89 10.38 14.52
CA PRO A 124 28.16 9.89 13.96
C PRO A 124 28.36 8.39 14.21
N PHE A 125 28.07 7.92 15.41
CA PHE A 125 28.18 6.50 15.78
C PHE A 125 27.20 5.64 14.98
N ILE A 126 25.92 6.05 14.90
CA ILE A 126 24.88 5.32 14.18
C ILE A 126 25.20 5.27 12.69
N TRP A 127 25.68 6.37 12.11
CA TRP A 127 26.12 6.45 10.72
C TRP A 127 27.20 5.40 10.39
N GLU A 128 28.28 5.38 11.18
CA GLU A 128 29.36 4.44 10.94
C GLU A 128 28.91 2.99 11.10
N LYS A 129 28.22 2.66 12.19
CA LYS A 129 27.77 1.30 12.49
C LYS A 129 26.77 0.77 11.45
N ALA A 130 25.80 1.58 11.05
CA ALA A 130 24.82 1.17 10.06
C ALA A 130 25.44 1.03 8.66
N ASN A 131 26.30 1.98 8.26
CA ASN A 131 26.95 1.93 6.96
C ASN A 131 28.00 0.82 6.86
N GLU A 132 28.66 0.42 7.94
CA GLU A 132 29.51 -0.76 7.99
C GLU A 132 28.71 -2.02 7.59
N LYS A 133 27.50 -2.20 8.14
CA LYS A 133 26.61 -3.31 7.76
C LYS A 133 26.16 -3.23 6.31
N LEU A 134 25.75 -2.05 5.85
CA LEU A 134 25.33 -1.86 4.45
C LEU A 134 26.47 -2.22 3.48
N ARG A 135 27.70 -1.84 3.78
CA ARG A 135 28.87 -2.16 2.96
C ARG A 135 29.34 -3.61 3.04
N SER A 136 28.77 -4.42 3.94
CA SER A 136 29.17 -5.84 4.11
C SER A 136 28.79 -6.75 2.92
N GLY A 137 28.00 -6.27 1.96
CA GLY A 137 27.46 -7.06 0.85
C GLY A 137 26.34 -8.02 1.23
N LYS A 138 25.84 -7.96 2.46
CA LYS A 138 24.77 -8.80 3.01
C LYS A 138 23.50 -8.01 3.40
N PHE A 139 23.37 -6.81 2.86
CA PHE A 139 22.26 -5.88 3.11
C PHE A 139 21.71 -5.30 1.81
N GLY A 140 21.74 -6.08 0.72
CA GLY A 140 21.05 -5.74 -0.51
C GLY A 140 19.54 -5.87 -0.38
N ALA A 141 18.81 -5.43 -1.40
CA ALA A 141 17.36 -5.44 -1.43
C ALA A 141 16.77 -6.82 -1.11
N ARG A 142 17.28 -7.91 -1.72
CA ARG A 142 16.81 -9.27 -1.45
C ARG A 142 17.18 -9.75 -0.05
N ASP A 143 18.33 -9.34 0.48
CA ASP A 143 18.76 -9.72 1.83
C ASP A 143 17.81 -9.14 2.88
N LEU A 144 17.39 -7.88 2.71
CA LEU A 144 16.45 -7.20 3.61
C LEU A 144 15.05 -7.84 3.55
N ILE A 145 14.57 -8.19 2.36
CA ILE A 145 13.31 -8.91 2.15
C ILE A 145 13.34 -10.28 2.85
N THR A 146 14.40 -11.06 2.61
CA THR A 146 14.54 -12.42 3.18
C THR A 146 14.63 -12.39 4.69
N ARG A 147 15.42 -11.45 5.27
CA ARG A 147 15.50 -11.24 6.72
C ARG A 147 14.16 -10.92 7.38
N SER A 148 13.27 -10.29 6.63
CA SER A 148 11.93 -9.91 7.09
C SER A 148 10.90 -11.04 6.95
N ASN A 149 11.29 -12.22 6.49
CA ASN A 149 10.41 -13.38 6.25
C ASN A 149 9.22 -13.05 5.34
N VAL A 150 9.48 -12.29 4.26
CA VAL A 150 8.45 -11.93 3.27
C VAL A 150 8.28 -13.07 2.28
N LYS A 151 7.05 -13.54 2.09
CA LYS A 151 6.71 -14.60 1.12
C LYS A 151 6.16 -14.06 -0.18
N VAL A 152 5.40 -12.98 -0.13
CA VAL A 152 4.82 -12.36 -1.32
C VAL A 152 4.95 -10.84 -1.22
N ILE A 153 5.32 -10.23 -2.34
CA ILE A 153 5.33 -8.77 -2.56
C ILE A 153 4.48 -8.51 -3.78
N CYS A 154 3.47 -7.63 -3.65
CA CYS A 154 2.73 -7.11 -4.79
C CYS A 154 3.15 -5.68 -5.05
N THR A 155 3.81 -5.46 -6.17
CA THR A 155 4.26 -4.15 -6.63
C THR A 155 3.10 -3.36 -7.25
N THR A 156 3.33 -2.12 -7.64
CA THR A 156 2.33 -1.27 -8.29
C THR A 156 2.76 -0.96 -9.71
N ASP A 157 2.05 -1.53 -10.70
CA ASP A 157 2.52 -1.55 -12.08
C ASP A 157 1.46 -1.01 -13.05
N ASP A 158 1.91 -0.20 -14.02
CA ASP A 158 1.06 0.37 -15.07
C ASP A 158 0.70 -0.71 -16.10
N PRO A 159 -0.52 -0.74 -16.66
CA PRO A 159 -0.86 -1.66 -17.77
C PRO A 159 0.13 -1.67 -18.93
N THR A 160 0.87 -0.59 -19.13
CA THR A 160 1.89 -0.47 -20.19
C THR A 160 3.25 -1.07 -19.84
N ASP A 161 3.47 -1.53 -18.61
CA ASP A 161 4.76 -2.06 -18.16
C ASP A 161 5.02 -3.44 -18.78
N SER A 162 6.27 -3.68 -19.15
CA SER A 162 6.70 -4.94 -19.77
C SER A 162 6.69 -6.12 -18.80
N LEU A 163 6.77 -5.86 -17.50
CA LEU A 163 6.94 -6.82 -16.41
C LEU A 163 8.21 -7.68 -16.54
N GLU A 164 9.22 -7.20 -17.25
CA GLU A 164 10.44 -7.99 -17.53
C GLU A 164 11.18 -8.41 -16.26
N TYR A 165 11.19 -7.56 -15.23
CA TYR A 165 11.85 -7.89 -13.96
C TYR A 165 11.03 -8.86 -13.13
N HIS A 166 9.70 -8.86 -13.23
CA HIS A 166 8.86 -9.90 -12.63
C HIS A 166 9.13 -11.27 -13.26
N MET A 167 9.29 -11.32 -14.60
CA MET A 167 9.67 -12.55 -15.29
C MET A 167 11.03 -13.06 -14.82
N LYS A 168 12.03 -12.17 -14.77
CA LYS A 168 13.40 -12.52 -14.32
C LYS A 168 13.40 -13.00 -12.85
N LEU A 169 12.65 -12.34 -11.98
CA LEU A 169 12.52 -12.71 -10.55
C LEU A 169 11.84 -14.05 -10.36
N ARG A 170 10.80 -14.36 -11.15
CA ARG A 170 10.12 -15.65 -11.12
C ARG A 170 11.08 -16.81 -11.42
N ASP A 171 12.01 -16.59 -12.33
CA ASP A 171 12.96 -17.59 -12.79
C ASP A 171 14.20 -17.69 -11.86
N LEU A 172 14.35 -16.79 -10.89
CA LEU A 172 15.48 -16.73 -9.97
C LEU A 172 15.33 -17.77 -8.84
N GLN A 173 16.10 -18.86 -8.92
CA GLN A 173 15.97 -20.02 -8.02
C GLN A 173 16.39 -19.74 -6.58
N GLU A 174 17.33 -18.84 -6.34
CA GLU A 174 17.92 -18.51 -5.03
C GLU A 174 17.10 -17.47 -4.23
N PHE A 175 15.97 -17.01 -4.74
CA PHE A 175 15.10 -16.05 -4.08
C PHE A 175 13.69 -16.60 -3.96
N GLU A 176 13.29 -16.94 -2.73
CA GLU A 176 12.01 -17.60 -2.48
C GLU A 176 10.81 -16.65 -2.50
N THR A 177 11.02 -15.37 -2.18
CA THR A 177 9.94 -14.38 -2.14
C THR A 177 9.37 -14.17 -3.54
N GLN A 178 8.05 -14.28 -3.67
CA GLN A 178 7.36 -14.03 -4.92
C GLN A 178 7.10 -12.54 -5.10
N VAL A 179 7.54 -11.97 -6.21
CA VAL A 179 7.27 -10.57 -6.58
C VAL A 179 6.27 -10.57 -7.71
N LEU A 180 5.06 -10.10 -7.44
CA LEU A 180 3.90 -10.19 -8.31
C LEU A 180 3.42 -8.80 -8.72
N PRO A 181 2.96 -8.61 -9.96
CA PRO A 181 2.46 -7.32 -10.39
C PRO A 181 1.03 -7.07 -9.89
N SER A 182 0.73 -5.82 -9.52
CA SER A 182 -0.62 -5.31 -9.34
C SER A 182 -1.00 -4.39 -10.49
N PHE A 183 -2.19 -4.56 -11.01
CA PHE A 183 -2.68 -3.82 -12.17
C PHE A 183 -3.21 -2.44 -11.77
N ARG A 184 -2.51 -1.36 -12.11
CA ARG A 184 -2.89 0.01 -11.77
C ARG A 184 -3.12 0.87 -13.02
N PRO A 185 -4.34 0.94 -13.56
CA PRO A 185 -4.66 1.63 -14.81
C PRO A 185 -5.00 3.12 -14.62
N ASP A 186 -4.55 3.78 -13.56
CA ASP A 186 -4.94 5.15 -13.21
C ASP A 186 -4.75 6.14 -14.34
N LYS A 187 -3.62 6.09 -15.07
CA LYS A 187 -3.35 6.97 -16.22
C LYS A 187 -4.37 6.78 -17.35
N GLY A 188 -4.93 5.56 -17.47
CA GLY A 188 -6.01 5.27 -18.40
C GLY A 188 -7.38 5.79 -17.95
N LEU A 189 -7.56 6.06 -16.65
CA LEU A 189 -8.77 6.66 -16.09
C LEU A 189 -8.72 8.19 -16.08
N GLU A 190 -7.54 8.77 -16.14
CA GLU A 190 -7.30 10.22 -16.08
C GLU A 190 -7.38 10.87 -17.48
N ILE A 191 -8.53 10.75 -18.13
CA ILE A 191 -8.76 11.16 -19.53
C ILE A 191 -8.50 12.65 -19.77
N ASN A 192 -8.55 13.49 -18.73
CA ASN A 192 -8.30 14.93 -18.79
C ASN A 192 -6.82 15.32 -18.65
N GLN A 193 -5.93 14.35 -18.33
CA GLN A 193 -4.52 14.64 -18.14
C GLN A 193 -3.78 14.76 -19.48
N GLU A 194 -2.85 15.70 -19.55
CA GLU A 194 -2.02 15.94 -20.75
C GLU A 194 -1.30 14.67 -21.24
N GLY A 195 -0.93 13.77 -20.32
CA GLY A 195 -0.28 12.51 -20.63
C GLY A 195 -1.17 11.41 -21.23
N PHE A 196 -2.50 11.58 -21.25
CA PHE A 196 -3.44 10.51 -21.64
C PHE A 196 -3.17 9.96 -23.05
N LYS A 197 -3.00 10.81 -24.05
CA LYS A 197 -2.72 10.36 -25.44
C LYS A 197 -1.40 9.59 -25.55
N ASN A 198 -0.37 10.05 -24.86
CA ASN A 198 0.92 9.38 -24.84
C ASN A 198 0.79 8.00 -24.16
N TRP A 199 -0.02 7.90 -23.13
CA TRP A 199 -0.31 6.62 -22.47
C TRP A 199 -1.07 5.67 -23.41
N ILE A 200 -2.07 6.15 -24.16
CA ILE A 200 -2.78 5.35 -25.19
C ILE A 200 -1.79 4.83 -26.23
N ALA A 201 -0.86 5.65 -26.70
CA ALA A 201 0.18 5.21 -27.66
C ALA A 201 1.04 4.07 -27.08
N LYS A 202 1.48 4.17 -25.83
CA LYS A 202 2.21 3.11 -25.15
C LYS A 202 1.36 1.83 -24.98
N LEU A 203 0.07 1.99 -24.64
CA LEU A 203 -0.84 0.85 -24.52
C LEU A 203 -1.04 0.14 -25.87
N GLN A 204 -1.12 0.86 -26.98
CA GLN A 204 -1.16 0.29 -28.33
C GLN A 204 0.09 -0.57 -28.61
N GLU A 205 1.26 -0.03 -28.30
CA GLU A 205 2.54 -0.71 -28.49
C GLU A 205 2.61 -2.00 -27.68
N CYS A 206 2.41 -1.96 -26.37
CA CYS A 206 2.57 -3.11 -25.48
C CYS A 206 1.45 -4.16 -25.61
N SER A 207 0.24 -3.76 -26.05
CA SER A 207 -0.86 -4.69 -26.31
C SER A 207 -0.88 -5.24 -27.73
N HIS A 208 -0.03 -4.71 -28.62
CA HIS A 208 -0.01 -5.02 -30.07
C HIS A 208 -1.39 -4.83 -30.72
N ARG A 209 -2.13 -3.79 -30.30
CA ARG A 209 -3.48 -3.47 -30.79
C ARG A 209 -3.58 -1.99 -31.14
N SER A 210 -4.15 -1.68 -32.31
CA SER A 210 -4.55 -0.30 -32.61
C SER A 210 -5.72 0.12 -31.75
N ILE A 211 -5.70 1.34 -31.22
CA ILE A 211 -6.75 1.90 -30.36
C ILE A 211 -7.30 3.15 -31.04
N HIS A 212 -8.41 2.99 -31.75
CA HIS A 212 -9.12 4.07 -32.43
C HIS A 212 -10.51 4.32 -31.85
N THR A 213 -11.04 3.35 -31.15
CA THR A 213 -12.36 3.40 -30.51
C THR A 213 -12.26 3.05 -29.02
N TYR A 214 -13.30 3.37 -28.28
CA TYR A 214 -13.38 2.97 -26.87
C TYR A 214 -13.38 1.44 -26.69
N ASP A 215 -14.01 0.70 -27.63
CA ASP A 215 -13.96 -0.76 -27.63
C ASP A 215 -12.54 -1.31 -27.82
N ASP A 216 -11.71 -0.64 -28.60
CA ASP A 216 -10.31 -1.04 -28.76
C ASP A 216 -9.53 -0.82 -27.46
N LEU A 217 -9.80 0.28 -26.75
CA LEU A 217 -9.22 0.54 -25.43
C LEU A 217 -9.60 -0.58 -24.45
N LEU A 218 -10.89 -0.94 -24.34
CA LEU A 218 -11.35 -1.99 -23.44
C LEU A 218 -10.69 -3.34 -23.74
N LYS A 219 -10.57 -3.72 -25.02
CA LYS A 219 -9.87 -4.94 -25.45
C LYS A 219 -8.37 -4.90 -25.14
N ALA A 220 -7.73 -3.75 -25.25
CA ALA A 220 -6.33 -3.59 -24.90
C ALA A 220 -6.11 -3.74 -23.39
N LEU A 221 -6.96 -3.10 -22.56
CA LEU A 221 -6.92 -3.25 -21.10
C LEU A 221 -7.17 -4.70 -20.67
N GLU A 222 -8.16 -5.39 -21.27
CA GLU A 222 -8.40 -6.81 -21.01
C GLU A 222 -7.18 -7.66 -21.35
N SER A 223 -6.58 -7.45 -22.51
CA SER A 223 -5.37 -8.18 -22.94
C SER A 223 -4.23 -7.99 -21.92
N ARG A 224 -4.04 -6.77 -21.44
CA ARG A 224 -3.01 -6.47 -20.43
C ARG A 224 -3.34 -7.08 -19.06
N ALA A 225 -4.58 -7.00 -18.59
CA ALA A 225 -4.98 -7.65 -17.34
C ALA A 225 -4.76 -9.17 -17.39
N ARG A 226 -5.11 -9.83 -18.49
CA ARG A 226 -4.83 -11.26 -18.69
C ARG A 226 -3.32 -11.57 -18.73
N PHE A 227 -2.50 -10.69 -19.27
CA PHE A 227 -1.05 -10.81 -19.21
C PHE A 227 -0.54 -10.71 -17.77
N PHE A 228 -0.99 -9.72 -16.99
CA PHE A 228 -0.68 -9.59 -15.54
C PHE A 228 -1.12 -10.85 -14.77
N HIS A 229 -2.31 -11.38 -15.09
CA HIS A 229 -2.79 -12.63 -14.50
C HIS A 229 -1.84 -13.81 -14.77
N SER A 230 -1.34 -13.93 -16.00
CA SER A 230 -0.38 -14.96 -16.37
C SER A 230 0.98 -14.82 -15.67
N MET A 231 1.29 -13.60 -15.22
CA MET A 231 2.48 -13.29 -14.42
C MET A 231 2.28 -13.50 -12.92
N GLY A 232 1.12 -14.01 -12.51
CA GLY A 232 0.78 -14.28 -11.12
C GLY A 232 0.00 -13.16 -10.42
N GLY A 233 -0.28 -12.05 -11.09
CA GLY A 233 -1.10 -10.96 -10.56
C GLY A 233 -2.49 -11.43 -10.14
N ARG A 234 -2.94 -11.00 -8.96
CA ARG A 234 -4.24 -11.40 -8.37
C ARG A 234 -5.02 -10.20 -7.84
N LEU A 235 -4.53 -9.00 -8.11
CA LEU A 235 -5.16 -7.79 -7.61
C LEU A 235 -4.93 -6.61 -8.55
N SER A 236 -5.85 -5.66 -8.45
CA SER A 236 -5.72 -4.33 -9.04
C SER A 236 -5.63 -3.28 -7.94
N ASP A 237 -5.17 -2.10 -8.33
CA ASP A 237 -5.11 -0.93 -7.48
C ASP A 237 -5.59 0.31 -8.23
N HIS A 238 -6.35 1.18 -7.56
CA HIS A 238 -6.88 2.41 -8.11
C HIS A 238 -6.74 3.54 -7.10
N ALA A 239 -6.05 4.61 -7.47
CA ALA A 239 -6.02 5.84 -6.70
C ALA A 239 -7.18 6.75 -7.14
N LEU A 240 -8.21 6.81 -6.33
CA LEU A 240 -9.38 7.65 -6.55
C LEU A 240 -9.36 8.84 -5.60
N ASN A 241 -8.71 9.93 -6.00
CA ASN A 241 -8.58 11.15 -5.18
C ASN A 241 -9.94 11.67 -4.69
N LYS A 242 -10.95 11.57 -5.55
CA LYS A 242 -12.37 11.79 -5.24
C LYS A 242 -13.15 10.60 -5.73
N MET A 243 -13.99 10.05 -4.86
CA MET A 243 -14.94 9.04 -5.29
C MET A 243 -16.04 9.71 -6.13
N VAL A 244 -16.21 9.26 -7.36
CA VAL A 244 -17.22 9.77 -8.28
C VAL A 244 -17.97 8.62 -8.92
N TYR A 245 -19.26 8.84 -9.18
CA TYR A 245 -20.08 7.97 -10.00
C TYR A 245 -21.08 8.81 -10.79
N THR A 246 -21.19 8.54 -12.07
CA THR A 246 -22.21 9.15 -12.93
C THR A 246 -22.75 8.08 -13.87
N LYS A 247 -24.05 7.88 -13.83
CA LYS A 247 -24.74 6.92 -14.73
C LYS A 247 -24.56 7.38 -16.18
N THR A 248 -24.19 6.45 -17.03
CA THR A 248 -23.89 6.74 -18.44
C THR A 248 -24.13 5.49 -19.31
N SER A 249 -24.09 5.66 -20.61
CA SER A 249 -24.12 4.58 -21.58
C SER A 249 -22.76 4.39 -22.26
N LYS A 250 -22.61 3.26 -22.96
CA LYS A 250 -21.40 2.97 -23.73
C LYS A 250 -21.22 3.95 -24.88
N GLU A 251 -22.33 4.37 -25.49
CA GLU A 251 -22.35 5.32 -26.61
C GLU A 251 -21.80 6.68 -26.16
N GLU A 252 -22.32 7.22 -25.04
CA GLU A 252 -21.82 8.48 -24.48
C GLU A 252 -20.33 8.40 -24.16
N VAL A 253 -19.88 7.34 -23.50
CA VAL A 253 -18.46 7.16 -23.14
C VAL A 253 -17.58 7.02 -24.39
N SER A 254 -18.09 6.38 -25.44
CA SER A 254 -17.37 6.26 -26.71
C SER A 254 -17.16 7.64 -27.37
N GLU A 255 -18.15 8.51 -27.33
CA GLU A 255 -18.05 9.90 -27.82
C GLU A 255 -17.03 10.70 -26.99
N ILE A 256 -17.09 10.59 -25.66
CA ILE A 256 -16.14 11.24 -24.75
C ILE A 256 -14.69 10.78 -25.04
N PHE A 257 -14.49 9.48 -25.22
CA PHE A 257 -13.17 8.93 -25.56
C PHE A 257 -12.64 9.46 -26.89
N LEU A 258 -13.48 9.50 -27.94
CA LEU A 258 -13.10 10.05 -29.24
C LEU A 258 -12.76 11.53 -29.17
N LYS A 259 -13.51 12.30 -28.37
CA LYS A 259 -13.25 13.71 -28.09
C LYS A 259 -11.85 13.89 -27.46
N ALA A 260 -11.51 13.09 -26.45
CA ALA A 260 -10.20 13.12 -25.82
C ALA A 260 -9.06 12.73 -26.78
N LEU A 261 -9.24 11.72 -27.63
CA LEU A 261 -8.25 11.33 -28.65
C LEU A 261 -7.97 12.45 -29.66
N LYS A 262 -8.98 13.25 -30.02
CA LYS A 262 -8.82 14.42 -30.88
C LYS A 262 -8.08 15.59 -30.18
N GLY A 263 -8.00 15.55 -28.83
CA GLY A 263 -7.42 16.62 -28.01
C GLY A 263 -8.39 17.73 -27.70
N GLU A 264 -9.67 17.44 -27.83
CA GLU A 264 -10.74 18.33 -27.40
C GLU A 264 -10.89 18.25 -25.88
N GLY A 265 -11.26 19.35 -25.23
CA GLY A 265 -11.43 19.38 -23.77
C GLY A 265 -12.58 18.51 -23.33
N VAL A 266 -12.35 17.69 -22.28
CA VAL A 266 -13.36 16.84 -21.62
C VAL A 266 -13.80 17.52 -20.32
N SER A 267 -15.11 17.68 -20.10
CA SER A 267 -15.64 18.30 -18.89
C SER A 267 -15.51 17.36 -17.68
N THR A 268 -15.64 17.89 -16.47
CA THR A 268 -15.62 17.09 -15.23
C THR A 268 -16.74 16.05 -15.19
N GLU A 269 -17.91 16.34 -15.75
CA GLU A 269 -19.02 15.40 -15.84
C GLU A 269 -18.69 14.27 -16.82
N GLU A 270 -18.16 14.59 -18.00
CA GLU A 270 -17.72 13.62 -18.99
C GLU A 270 -16.61 12.73 -18.45
N GLU A 271 -15.65 13.29 -17.72
CA GLU A 271 -14.62 12.51 -17.03
C GLU A 271 -15.22 11.53 -16.01
N SER A 272 -16.19 11.98 -15.21
CA SER A 272 -16.89 11.13 -14.25
C SER A 272 -17.63 9.97 -14.94
N LYS A 273 -18.33 10.24 -16.06
CA LYS A 273 -18.98 9.22 -16.89
C LYS A 273 -17.99 8.18 -17.41
N TYR A 274 -16.87 8.67 -17.98
CA TYR A 274 -15.81 7.81 -18.49
C TYR A 274 -15.21 6.91 -17.39
N LYS A 275 -14.85 7.50 -16.24
CA LYS A 275 -14.31 6.76 -15.08
C LYS A 275 -15.31 5.73 -14.58
N SER A 276 -16.56 6.10 -14.39
CA SER A 276 -17.60 5.20 -13.86
C SER A 276 -17.78 3.98 -14.75
N TYR A 277 -17.93 4.18 -16.04
CA TYR A 277 -18.13 3.08 -16.98
C TYR A 277 -16.89 2.17 -17.09
N THR A 278 -15.72 2.79 -17.16
CA THR A 278 -14.45 2.05 -17.28
C THR A 278 -14.15 1.23 -16.00
N LEU A 279 -14.42 1.78 -14.81
CA LEU A 279 -14.27 1.05 -13.56
C LEU A 279 -15.23 -0.14 -13.44
N ILE A 280 -16.48 0.01 -13.90
CA ILE A 280 -17.45 -1.11 -13.94
C ILE A 280 -16.95 -2.22 -14.89
N PHE A 281 -16.46 -1.87 -16.08
CA PHE A 281 -15.86 -2.82 -16.99
C PHE A 281 -14.67 -3.55 -16.38
N LEU A 282 -13.75 -2.82 -15.74
CA LEU A 282 -12.58 -3.37 -15.09
C LEU A 282 -12.96 -4.26 -13.90
N GLY A 283 -13.92 -3.82 -13.06
CA GLY A 283 -14.40 -4.61 -11.94
C GLY A 283 -14.98 -5.95 -12.39
N LYS A 284 -15.77 -5.95 -13.46
CA LYS A 284 -16.26 -7.20 -14.08
C LYS A 284 -15.12 -8.10 -14.54
N LEU A 285 -14.11 -7.55 -15.21
CA LEU A 285 -12.93 -8.29 -15.64
C LEU A 285 -12.16 -8.86 -14.44
N TYR A 286 -12.00 -8.09 -13.35
CA TYR A 286 -11.33 -8.55 -12.13
C TYR A 286 -12.11 -9.70 -11.48
N ASN A 287 -13.43 -9.62 -11.46
CA ASN A 287 -14.28 -10.72 -10.96
C ASN A 287 -14.09 -12.00 -11.78
N GLU A 288 -14.10 -11.90 -13.12
CA GLU A 288 -13.84 -13.03 -14.03
C GLU A 288 -12.45 -13.66 -13.80
N LEU A 289 -11.43 -12.84 -13.47
CA LEU A 289 -10.08 -13.29 -13.17
C LEU A 289 -9.88 -13.77 -11.72
N GLY A 290 -10.90 -13.62 -10.86
CA GLY A 290 -10.83 -13.95 -9.43
C GLY A 290 -9.94 -13.00 -8.62
N TRP A 291 -9.70 -11.78 -9.11
CA TRP A 291 -8.84 -10.79 -8.48
C TRP A 291 -9.54 -10.05 -7.33
N ALA A 292 -8.73 -9.43 -6.49
CA ALA A 292 -9.17 -8.39 -5.56
C ALA A 292 -8.97 -7.01 -6.19
N MET A 293 -9.96 -6.13 -6.06
CA MET A 293 -9.92 -4.74 -6.50
C MET A 293 -9.65 -3.84 -5.29
N GLN A 294 -8.64 -2.97 -5.36
CA GLN A 294 -8.31 -2.03 -4.30
C GLN A 294 -8.67 -0.61 -4.71
N PHE A 295 -9.33 0.12 -3.82
CA PHE A 295 -9.61 1.54 -3.97
C PHE A 295 -8.93 2.36 -2.87
N HIS A 296 -7.94 3.18 -3.24
CA HIS A 296 -7.29 4.18 -2.40
C HIS A 296 -7.99 5.53 -2.59
N LEU A 297 -8.78 5.93 -1.60
CA LEU A 297 -9.70 7.06 -1.66
C LEU A 297 -9.17 8.28 -0.91
N HIS A 298 -9.57 9.47 -1.35
CA HIS A 298 -9.44 10.72 -0.61
C HIS A 298 -8.02 11.22 -0.33
N ALA A 299 -7.09 10.98 -1.27
CA ALA A 299 -5.80 11.65 -1.28
C ALA A 299 -5.86 12.91 -2.14
N LEU A 300 -5.81 14.09 -1.51
CA LEU A 300 -5.70 15.38 -2.22
C LEU A 300 -4.22 15.65 -2.50
N ARG A 301 -3.82 15.50 -3.77
CA ARG A 301 -2.41 15.48 -4.15
C ARG A 301 -1.90 16.82 -4.65
N ASN A 302 -0.59 17.07 -4.46
CA ASN A 302 0.14 18.20 -5.02
C ASN A 302 -0.46 19.57 -4.67
N ASN A 303 -0.85 19.76 -3.41
CA ASN A 303 -1.59 20.96 -2.95
C ASN A 303 -0.79 22.25 -3.01
N ASN A 304 0.53 22.19 -3.08
CA ASN A 304 1.41 23.35 -3.16
C ASN A 304 1.93 23.51 -4.60
N THR A 305 1.27 24.36 -5.38
CA THR A 305 1.61 24.59 -6.79
C THR A 305 3.07 25.04 -6.98
N LYS A 306 3.57 25.92 -6.10
CA LYS A 306 4.97 26.39 -6.16
C LYS A 306 5.95 25.22 -6.04
N MET A 307 5.73 24.37 -5.05
CA MET A 307 6.61 23.24 -4.79
C MET A 307 6.44 22.12 -5.84
N PHE A 308 5.24 21.95 -6.38
CA PHE A 308 5.02 21.05 -7.51
C PHE A 308 5.83 21.44 -8.75
N HIS A 309 5.87 22.74 -9.07
CA HIS A 309 6.72 23.24 -10.18
C HIS A 309 8.21 23.09 -9.91
N GLN A 310 8.63 23.14 -8.64
CA GLN A 310 10.03 23.06 -8.25
C GLN A 310 10.53 21.60 -8.13
N LEU A 311 9.73 20.70 -7.54
CA LEU A 311 10.14 19.37 -7.11
C LEU A 311 9.40 18.24 -7.85
N GLY A 312 8.30 18.53 -8.52
CA GLY A 312 7.46 17.50 -9.11
C GLY A 312 6.45 16.85 -8.13
N PRO A 313 5.80 15.77 -8.56
CA PRO A 313 4.84 15.02 -7.76
C PRO A 313 5.51 14.17 -6.67
N ASP A 314 4.71 13.65 -5.74
CA ASP A 314 5.12 12.71 -4.68
C ASP A 314 6.23 13.23 -3.76
N THR A 315 6.26 14.52 -3.51
CA THR A 315 7.29 15.18 -2.68
C THR A 315 6.80 15.62 -1.29
N GLY A 316 5.62 15.13 -0.86
CA GLY A 316 5.10 15.32 0.50
C GLY A 316 4.17 16.51 0.67
N TYR A 317 3.68 17.10 -0.42
CA TYR A 317 2.72 18.23 -0.41
C TYR A 317 1.29 17.79 -0.66
N ASP A 318 0.89 16.69 -0.04
CA ASP A 318 -0.43 16.10 -0.13
C ASP A 318 -1.21 16.25 1.17
N SER A 319 -2.53 16.12 1.12
CA SER A 319 -3.42 16.16 2.28
C SER A 319 -4.61 15.21 2.12
N MET A 320 -5.41 15.10 3.19
CA MET A 320 -6.67 14.38 3.17
C MET A 320 -7.73 15.20 2.43
N TYR A 321 -8.53 14.54 1.59
CA TYR A 321 -9.75 15.09 1.05
C TYR A 321 -10.93 14.77 1.97
N ASP A 322 -11.87 15.70 2.14
CA ASP A 322 -13.01 15.56 3.06
C ASP A 322 -14.37 15.49 2.36
N GLY A 323 -14.36 15.19 1.07
CA GLY A 323 -15.58 15.07 0.27
C GLY A 323 -16.45 13.87 0.64
N GLN A 324 -17.57 13.75 -0.05
CA GLN A 324 -18.49 12.63 0.12
C GLN A 324 -17.92 11.35 -0.52
N VAL A 325 -18.10 10.21 0.15
CA VAL A 325 -17.66 8.91 -0.34
C VAL A 325 -18.84 7.94 -0.47
N ALA A 326 -19.82 8.00 0.41
CA ALA A 326 -20.81 6.96 0.57
C ALA A 326 -21.66 6.74 -0.69
N GLU A 327 -22.36 7.76 -1.14
CA GLU A 327 -23.33 7.63 -2.25
C GLU A 327 -22.67 7.19 -3.55
N PRO A 328 -21.62 7.86 -4.07
CA PRO A 328 -21.00 7.45 -5.32
C PRO A 328 -20.34 6.04 -5.23
N LEU A 329 -19.78 5.68 -4.08
CA LEU A 329 -19.20 4.36 -3.89
C LEU A 329 -20.27 3.26 -3.90
N VAL A 330 -21.36 3.45 -3.16
CA VAL A 330 -22.49 2.50 -3.14
C VAL A 330 -23.05 2.32 -4.55
N GLN A 331 -23.27 3.41 -5.29
CA GLN A 331 -23.78 3.33 -6.66
C GLN A 331 -22.83 2.55 -7.59
N LEU A 332 -21.51 2.76 -7.48
CA LEU A 332 -20.53 2.02 -8.28
C LEU A 332 -20.53 0.52 -7.95
N LEU A 333 -20.51 0.17 -6.66
CA LEU A 333 -20.50 -1.22 -6.20
C LEU A 333 -21.80 -1.93 -6.60
N ASP A 334 -22.95 -1.28 -6.42
CA ASP A 334 -24.28 -1.81 -6.78
C ASP A 334 -24.39 -2.13 -8.27
N GLN A 335 -23.84 -1.27 -9.14
CA GLN A 335 -23.85 -1.53 -10.59
C GLN A 335 -23.06 -2.77 -10.98
N MET A 336 -22.04 -3.15 -10.24
CA MET A 336 -21.32 -4.41 -10.44
C MET A 336 -22.05 -5.58 -9.78
N ASP A 337 -22.61 -5.38 -8.59
CA ASP A 337 -23.25 -6.44 -7.81
C ASP A 337 -24.55 -6.93 -8.45
N VAL A 338 -25.39 -6.03 -8.93
CA VAL A 338 -26.64 -6.36 -9.67
C VAL A 338 -26.36 -7.24 -10.91
N GLN A 339 -25.15 -7.14 -11.48
CA GLN A 339 -24.73 -7.95 -12.62
C GLN A 339 -23.98 -9.24 -12.19
N ASN A 340 -23.95 -9.57 -10.90
CA ASN A 340 -23.13 -10.65 -10.33
C ASN A 340 -21.66 -10.56 -10.73
N SER A 341 -21.12 -9.35 -10.81
CA SER A 341 -19.78 -9.06 -11.30
C SER A 341 -18.92 -8.22 -10.34
N LEU A 342 -19.39 -8.01 -9.09
CA LEU A 342 -18.61 -7.34 -8.07
C LEU A 342 -17.46 -8.25 -7.60
N PRO A 343 -16.19 -7.85 -7.78
CA PRO A 343 -15.05 -8.63 -7.33
C PRO A 343 -14.87 -8.54 -5.81
N LYS A 344 -13.97 -9.34 -5.26
CA LYS A 344 -13.37 -9.08 -3.94
C LYS A 344 -12.86 -7.65 -3.94
N THR A 345 -13.21 -6.85 -2.93
CA THR A 345 -12.90 -5.41 -2.95
C THR A 345 -12.34 -4.95 -1.61
N ILE A 346 -11.29 -4.14 -1.65
CA ILE A 346 -10.65 -3.56 -0.47
C ILE A 346 -10.75 -2.04 -0.58
N LEU A 347 -11.29 -1.41 0.46
CA LEU A 347 -11.51 0.02 0.52
C LEU A 347 -10.58 0.67 1.53
N TYR A 348 -9.80 1.64 1.09
CA TYR A 348 -8.96 2.48 1.93
C TYR A 348 -9.42 3.93 1.81
N SER A 349 -9.48 4.67 2.90
CA SER A 349 -9.59 6.12 2.86
C SER A 349 -8.42 6.78 3.57
N LEU A 350 -7.90 7.84 2.99
CA LEU A 350 -6.90 8.68 3.66
C LEU A 350 -7.51 9.49 4.79
N ASN A 351 -8.83 9.71 4.77
CA ASN A 351 -9.54 10.45 5.81
C ASN A 351 -10.16 9.48 6.84
N PRO A 352 -9.73 9.49 8.12
CA PRO A 352 -10.23 8.57 9.14
C PRO A 352 -11.72 8.73 9.45
N LYS A 353 -12.35 9.88 9.13
CA LYS A 353 -13.80 10.07 9.25
C LYS A 353 -14.60 9.04 8.47
N ASP A 354 -14.00 8.46 7.42
CA ASP A 354 -14.68 7.52 6.54
C ASP A 354 -14.68 6.08 7.09
N ASN A 355 -13.92 5.78 8.14
CA ASN A 355 -13.78 4.42 8.67
C ASN A 355 -15.12 3.74 8.93
N TYR A 356 -16.05 4.40 9.67
CA TYR A 356 -17.37 3.85 9.94
C TYR A 356 -18.27 3.82 8.71
N VAL A 357 -18.14 4.81 7.83
CA VAL A 357 -18.89 4.86 6.56
C VAL A 357 -18.51 3.66 5.69
N LEU A 358 -17.22 3.45 5.47
CA LEU A 358 -16.71 2.33 4.67
C LEU A 358 -17.03 0.99 5.34
N ALA A 359 -16.86 0.87 6.67
CA ALA A 359 -17.20 -0.34 7.42
C ALA A 359 -18.68 -0.71 7.28
N SER A 360 -19.59 0.27 7.21
CA SER A 360 -21.01 0.02 6.96
C SER A 360 -21.29 -0.40 5.51
N ILE A 361 -20.63 0.24 4.55
CA ILE A 361 -20.79 -0.07 3.11
C ILE A 361 -20.35 -1.50 2.80
N ILE A 362 -19.19 -1.93 3.30
CA ILE A 362 -18.71 -3.30 3.04
C ILE A 362 -19.69 -4.36 3.54
N GLY A 363 -20.42 -4.07 4.62
CA GLY A 363 -21.47 -4.97 5.14
C GLY A 363 -22.65 -5.15 4.18
N SER A 364 -22.94 -4.15 3.34
CA SER A 364 -24.06 -4.19 2.39
C SER A 364 -23.79 -5.07 1.16
N PHE A 365 -22.52 -5.41 0.88
CA PHE A 365 -22.10 -6.12 -0.34
C PHE A 365 -21.34 -7.43 -0.05
N GLN A 366 -21.42 -7.98 1.17
CA GLN A 366 -20.89 -9.31 1.46
C GLN A 366 -21.71 -10.39 0.76
N GLY A 367 -21.05 -11.44 0.28
CA GLY A 367 -21.78 -12.51 -0.42
C GLY A 367 -20.91 -13.58 -1.07
N ASP A 368 -21.50 -14.33 -1.99
CA ASP A 368 -20.86 -15.36 -2.83
C ASP A 368 -20.12 -16.48 -2.06
N GLY A 369 -20.37 -16.61 -0.75
CA GLY A 369 -19.67 -17.56 0.10
C GLY A 369 -18.18 -17.23 0.35
N ILE A 370 -17.75 -16.02 0.00
CA ILE A 370 -16.37 -15.57 0.19
C ILE A 370 -16.25 -14.87 1.56
N PRO A 371 -15.50 -15.42 2.52
CA PRO A 371 -15.32 -14.79 3.82
C PRO A 371 -14.66 -13.41 3.69
N GLY A 372 -15.35 -12.34 4.13
CA GLY A 372 -14.86 -10.98 4.00
C GLY A 372 -14.62 -10.56 2.56
N LYS A 373 -15.56 -10.85 1.64
CA LYS A 373 -15.49 -10.48 0.22
C LYS A 373 -15.12 -9.02 0.03
N LEU A 374 -15.77 -8.13 0.79
CA LEU A 374 -15.38 -6.73 0.89
C LEU A 374 -14.65 -6.49 2.22
N GLN A 375 -13.54 -5.77 2.16
CA GLN A 375 -12.67 -5.45 3.29
C GLN A 375 -12.62 -3.94 3.52
N LEU A 376 -12.68 -3.53 4.79
CA LEU A 376 -12.13 -2.24 5.19
C LEU A 376 -10.60 -2.45 5.29
N GLY A 377 -9.87 -1.86 4.37
CA GLY A 377 -8.41 -1.98 4.31
C GLY A 377 -7.72 -1.41 5.56
N THR A 378 -6.44 -1.72 5.72
CA THR A 378 -5.65 -1.21 6.84
C THR A 378 -5.62 0.32 6.85
N ALA A 379 -5.35 0.89 8.01
CA ALA A 379 -5.06 2.32 8.12
C ALA A 379 -3.92 2.68 7.16
N TRP A 380 -4.17 3.66 6.29
CA TRP A 380 -3.32 3.95 5.16
C TRP A 380 -2.68 5.34 5.28
N TRP A 381 -1.43 5.48 4.88
CA TRP A 381 -0.62 6.70 4.79
C TRP A 381 -0.63 7.53 6.09
N PHE A 382 -1.36 8.67 6.17
CA PHE A 382 -1.41 9.50 7.39
C PHE A 382 -2.03 8.78 8.59
N ASN A 383 -2.75 7.70 8.36
CA ASN A 383 -3.36 6.87 9.39
C ASN A 383 -2.55 5.62 9.72
N ASP A 384 -1.45 5.35 8.98
CA ASP A 384 -0.53 4.23 9.23
C ASP A 384 0.32 4.53 10.47
N GLN A 385 -0.34 4.60 11.61
CA GLN A 385 0.22 4.89 12.92
C GLN A 385 -0.71 4.32 14.02
N ARG A 386 -0.24 4.30 15.26
CA ARG A 386 -0.91 3.62 16.37
C ARG A 386 -2.41 3.94 16.47
N GLU A 387 -2.75 5.21 16.55
CA GLU A 387 -4.15 5.63 16.77
C GLU A 387 -5.01 5.35 15.53
N GLY A 388 -4.52 5.67 14.34
CA GLY A 388 -5.23 5.39 13.08
C GLY A 388 -5.46 3.90 12.85
N MET A 389 -4.47 3.04 13.15
CA MET A 389 -4.62 1.58 13.09
C MET A 389 -5.65 1.08 14.10
N LEU A 390 -5.62 1.58 15.35
CA LEU A 390 -6.59 1.20 16.36
C LEU A 390 -8.01 1.69 16.02
N GLU A 391 -8.16 2.90 15.49
CA GLU A 391 -9.46 3.42 15.05
C GLU A 391 -10.03 2.60 13.90
N GLN A 392 -9.23 2.28 12.88
CA GLN A 392 -9.65 1.45 11.77
C GLN A 392 -10.08 0.06 12.25
N MET A 393 -9.26 -0.62 13.08
CA MET A 393 -9.59 -1.95 13.61
C MET A 393 -10.84 -1.94 14.49
N LYS A 394 -11.04 -0.91 15.31
CA LYS A 394 -12.24 -0.74 16.12
C LYS A 394 -13.48 -0.49 15.26
N ALA A 395 -13.38 0.35 14.22
CA ALA A 395 -14.50 0.56 13.31
C ALA A 395 -14.90 -0.74 12.61
N LEU A 396 -13.91 -1.52 12.15
CA LEU A 396 -14.14 -2.83 11.55
C LEU A 396 -14.74 -3.82 12.55
N SER A 397 -14.24 -3.88 13.79
CA SER A 397 -14.76 -4.81 14.80
C SER A 397 -16.19 -4.49 15.22
N ASN A 398 -16.56 -3.21 15.28
CA ASN A 398 -17.88 -2.77 15.73
C ASN A 398 -18.98 -3.01 14.69
N ILE A 399 -18.65 -3.00 13.40
CA ILE A 399 -19.65 -3.06 12.31
C ILE A 399 -19.45 -4.28 11.42
N GLY A 400 -18.21 -4.74 11.24
CA GLY A 400 -17.87 -5.85 10.38
C GLY A 400 -17.39 -7.08 11.14
N LEU A 401 -16.53 -7.87 10.50
CA LEU A 401 -16.00 -9.12 11.04
C LEU A 401 -14.47 -9.05 11.17
N PHE A 402 -13.98 -8.52 12.28
CA PHE A 402 -12.55 -8.30 12.54
C PHE A 402 -11.69 -9.56 12.35
N SER A 403 -12.19 -10.73 12.74
CA SER A 403 -11.45 -11.99 12.59
C SER A 403 -11.16 -12.38 11.13
N ARG A 404 -11.80 -11.73 10.16
CA ARG A 404 -11.56 -11.93 8.71
C ARG A 404 -10.76 -10.79 8.08
N PHE A 405 -10.25 -9.87 8.89
CA PHE A 405 -9.37 -8.81 8.41
C PHE A 405 -8.11 -9.39 7.77
N ILE A 406 -7.76 -8.92 6.58
CA ILE A 406 -6.59 -9.41 5.82
C ILE A 406 -5.26 -8.78 6.26
N GLY A 407 -5.27 -8.00 7.35
CA GLY A 407 -4.07 -7.39 7.90
C GLY A 407 -3.56 -6.18 7.13
N MET A 408 -2.29 -5.85 7.37
CA MET A 408 -1.66 -4.66 6.80
C MET A 408 -0.83 -4.94 5.55
N LEU A 409 -0.53 -3.88 4.85
CA LEU A 409 0.44 -3.73 3.76
C LEU A 409 1.41 -2.61 4.11
N THR A 410 2.54 -2.49 3.41
CA THR A 410 3.52 -1.44 3.73
C THR A 410 3.26 -0.12 3.02
N ASP A 411 2.70 -0.14 1.82
CA ASP A 411 2.59 1.02 0.92
C ASP A 411 3.91 1.81 0.82
N SER A 412 5.03 1.11 0.80
CA SER A 412 6.35 1.72 0.98
C SER A 412 7.26 1.55 -0.23
N ARG A 413 8.18 2.51 -0.36
CA ARG A 413 9.33 2.47 -1.29
C ARG A 413 10.62 2.00 -0.60
N SER A 414 10.61 1.78 0.72
CA SER A 414 11.80 1.41 1.50
C SER A 414 11.81 -0.07 1.86
N PHE A 415 12.93 -0.73 1.64
CA PHE A 415 13.17 -2.13 2.01
C PHE A 415 13.27 -2.37 3.53
N LEU A 416 13.40 -1.32 4.33
CA LEU A 416 13.38 -1.40 5.80
C LEU A 416 11.96 -1.36 6.39
N SER A 417 10.95 -1.02 5.59
CA SER A 417 9.58 -0.81 6.06
C SER A 417 8.86 -2.06 6.57
N TYR A 418 9.43 -3.25 6.39
CA TYR A 418 8.83 -4.49 6.91
C TYR A 418 8.73 -4.54 8.43
N THR A 419 9.48 -3.71 9.16
CA THR A 419 9.29 -3.50 10.61
C THR A 419 7.90 -2.96 10.96
N ARG A 420 7.18 -2.35 9.99
CA ARG A 420 5.79 -1.91 10.18
C ARG A 420 4.84 -3.10 10.39
N HIS A 421 5.12 -4.27 9.83
CA HIS A 421 4.35 -5.48 10.13
C HIS A 421 4.51 -5.91 11.59
N GLU A 422 5.71 -5.80 12.16
CA GLU A 422 5.91 -6.01 13.60
C GLU A 422 5.11 -5.00 14.42
N TYR A 423 5.18 -3.73 14.05
CA TYR A 423 4.44 -2.64 14.71
C TYR A 423 2.93 -2.93 14.70
N PHE A 424 2.36 -3.26 13.55
CA PHE A 424 0.96 -3.62 13.40
C PHE A 424 0.57 -4.85 14.23
N ARG A 425 1.34 -5.93 14.15
CA ARG A 425 1.07 -7.18 14.88
C ARG A 425 1.04 -6.97 16.40
N ARG A 426 1.93 -6.11 16.90
CA ARG A 426 1.93 -5.69 18.31
C ARG A 426 0.65 -4.96 18.69
N LEU A 427 0.14 -4.08 17.83
CA LEU A 427 -1.12 -3.38 18.06
C LEU A 427 -2.33 -4.33 18.00
N VAL A 428 -2.38 -5.26 17.05
CA VAL A 428 -3.41 -6.30 16.99
C VAL A 428 -3.44 -7.11 18.28
N CYS A 429 -2.28 -7.60 18.72
CA CYS A 429 -2.18 -8.38 19.94
C CYS A 429 -2.55 -7.57 21.19
N SER A 430 -2.20 -6.27 21.22
CA SER A 430 -2.60 -5.39 22.31
C SER A 430 -4.09 -5.12 22.35
N LEU A 431 -4.72 -4.92 21.21
CA LEU A 431 -6.16 -4.71 21.12
C LEU A 431 -6.92 -5.96 21.58
N ILE A 432 -6.56 -7.14 21.07
CA ILE A 432 -7.16 -8.42 21.48
C ILE A 432 -6.87 -8.71 22.96
N GLY A 433 -5.61 -8.52 23.39
CA GLY A 433 -5.21 -8.74 24.78
C GLY A 433 -5.97 -7.85 25.76
N THR A 434 -6.29 -6.61 25.38
CA THR A 434 -7.12 -5.71 26.19
C THR A 434 -8.55 -6.26 26.31
N TRP A 435 -9.18 -6.69 25.23
CA TRP A 435 -10.52 -7.29 25.26
C TRP A 435 -10.59 -8.56 26.12
N VAL A 436 -9.51 -9.36 26.13
CA VAL A 436 -9.44 -10.57 27.00
C VAL A 436 -9.32 -10.19 28.47
N GLU A 437 -8.41 -9.26 28.80
CA GLU A 437 -8.17 -8.82 30.18
C GLU A 437 -9.39 -8.07 30.78
N GLU A 438 -10.14 -7.37 29.94
CA GLU A 438 -11.37 -6.67 30.33
C GLU A 438 -12.61 -7.57 30.33
N GLY A 439 -12.45 -8.84 29.93
CA GLY A 439 -13.56 -9.82 29.91
C GLY A 439 -14.53 -9.67 28.75
N GLU A 440 -14.18 -8.87 27.74
CA GLU A 440 -14.99 -8.73 26.52
C GLU A 440 -14.82 -9.91 25.56
N MET A 441 -13.70 -10.63 25.65
CA MET A 441 -13.41 -11.86 24.91
C MET A 441 -13.01 -13.01 25.85
N PRO A 442 -13.41 -14.27 25.52
CA PRO A 442 -12.95 -15.42 26.30
C PRO A 442 -11.45 -15.66 26.12
N ASN A 443 -10.76 -16.06 27.19
CA ASN A 443 -9.36 -16.52 27.11
C ASN A 443 -9.27 -17.93 26.53
N ASP A 444 -9.80 -18.13 25.34
CA ASP A 444 -9.73 -19.39 24.58
C ASP A 444 -8.51 -19.35 23.65
N GLN A 445 -7.44 -20.03 24.04
CA GLN A 445 -6.18 -20.00 23.33
C GLN A 445 -6.30 -20.47 21.87
N LYS A 446 -7.17 -21.43 21.57
CA LYS A 446 -7.38 -21.93 20.22
C LYS A 446 -8.06 -20.90 19.33
N LEU A 447 -9.07 -20.22 19.87
CA LEU A 447 -9.75 -19.13 19.17
C LEU A 447 -8.81 -17.95 18.95
N LEU A 448 -8.06 -17.56 19.97
CA LEU A 448 -7.11 -16.46 19.92
C LEU A 448 -5.98 -16.71 18.92
N GLU A 449 -5.42 -17.94 18.91
CA GLU A 449 -4.44 -18.37 17.90
C GLU A 449 -5.00 -18.21 16.47
N GLN A 450 -6.21 -18.72 16.23
CA GLN A 450 -6.86 -18.65 14.91
C GLN A 450 -7.05 -17.20 14.46
N ILE A 451 -7.51 -16.31 15.35
CA ILE A 451 -7.74 -14.91 15.01
C ILE A 451 -6.41 -14.20 14.73
N VAL A 452 -5.42 -14.35 15.60
CA VAL A 452 -4.12 -13.68 15.46
C VAL A 452 -3.38 -14.14 14.22
N LYS A 453 -3.26 -15.44 13.98
CA LYS A 453 -2.63 -15.98 12.77
C LYS A 453 -3.41 -15.61 11.50
N GLY A 454 -4.75 -15.61 11.59
CA GLY A 454 -5.63 -15.16 10.53
C GLY A 454 -5.28 -13.75 10.09
N ILE A 455 -5.32 -12.79 11.00
CA ILE A 455 -5.06 -11.37 10.69
C ILE A 455 -3.59 -11.13 10.28
N CYS A 456 -2.65 -11.85 10.88
CA CYS A 456 -1.24 -11.63 10.61
C CYS A 456 -0.75 -12.25 9.29
N TYR A 457 -1.48 -13.24 8.72
CA TYR A 457 -1.03 -13.94 7.52
C TYR A 457 -2.10 -14.74 6.78
N GLU A 458 -2.83 -15.67 7.46
CA GLU A 458 -3.64 -16.67 6.78
C GLU A 458 -4.82 -16.08 6.01
N ASN A 459 -5.47 -15.03 6.55
CA ASN A 459 -6.58 -14.37 5.87
C ASN A 459 -6.14 -13.75 4.53
N ALA A 460 -4.99 -13.07 4.47
CA ALA A 460 -4.45 -12.53 3.24
C ALA A 460 -4.10 -13.64 2.23
N LYS A 461 -3.45 -14.70 2.70
CA LYS A 461 -3.10 -15.87 1.88
C LYS A 461 -4.33 -16.47 1.20
N ASP A 462 -5.40 -16.68 1.96
CA ASP A 462 -6.65 -17.28 1.45
C ASP A 462 -7.43 -16.31 0.57
N TYR A 463 -7.46 -15.03 0.94
CA TYR A 463 -8.20 -13.99 0.24
C TYR A 463 -7.69 -13.75 -1.18
N PHE A 464 -6.37 -13.62 -1.35
CA PHE A 464 -5.79 -13.36 -2.68
C PHE A 464 -5.69 -14.61 -3.54
N SER A 465 -5.69 -15.81 -2.95
CA SER A 465 -5.60 -17.07 -3.67
C SER A 465 -4.45 -17.09 -4.68
N PHE A 466 -3.25 -16.69 -4.23
CA PHE A 466 -2.06 -16.72 -5.06
C PHE A 466 -1.83 -18.14 -5.61
N PRO A 467 -1.28 -18.29 -6.83
CA PRO A 467 -1.05 -19.60 -7.41
C PRO A 467 -0.28 -20.55 -6.48
N ALA A 468 -0.70 -21.82 -6.38
CA ALA A 468 -0.14 -22.78 -5.42
C ALA A 468 1.38 -22.98 -5.55
N TYR A 469 1.94 -22.89 -6.77
CA TYR A 469 3.39 -22.95 -7.01
C TYR A 469 4.15 -21.77 -6.38
N ILE A 470 3.45 -20.70 -6.03
CA ILE A 470 4.02 -19.51 -5.39
C ILE A 470 4.20 -19.73 -3.88
N LEU A 471 3.31 -20.48 -3.25
CA LEU A 471 3.29 -20.68 -1.79
C LEU A 471 3.99 -21.96 -1.33
N GLN A 472 4.46 -22.79 -2.27
CA GLN A 472 5.14 -24.05 -1.99
C GLN A 472 6.68 -23.97 -2.04
N LYS A 473 7.22 -22.82 -2.47
CA LYS A 473 8.64 -22.50 -2.35
C LYS A 473 8.90 -21.88 -0.97
#